data_30ed07ed10e6df171ba55987ab302689
#
_entry.id   30ed07ed10e6df171ba55987ab302689
#
_cell.length_a   1.000
_cell.length_b   1.000
_cell.length_c   1.000
_cell.angle_alpha   90.00
_cell.angle_beta   90.00
_cell.angle_gamma   90.00
#
_symmetry.space_group_name_H-M   'P 1'
#
loop_
_entity.id
_entity.type
_entity.pdbx_description
1 polymer ?
#
loop_
_entity_poly.entity_id
_entity_poly.type
_entity_poly.pdbx_seq_one_letter_code
_entity_poly.pdbx_strand_id
1 'polypeptide(L)'
;MKKRITAAVAVFGLLGGILYFAYAQTAAQNNVKHFTAFFAVEGESIDQNNDMKKEIARLTGADCEELWLVGQSKESALNSYIVSGEYPDFISGDTSLYEAGALLPLDEYWEDYPNIKNYLTEEQWERFRRPDGHIYWIPQFGVTHGEDVEVTHSGEAFWIQTRVLK
;
A
#
# COMPACT_ATOMS: atom_id res chain seq x y z
N MET A 1 51.04 25.59 20.11
CA MET A 1 49.70 26.14 19.83
C MET A 1 48.99 25.49 18.60
N LYS A 2 49.64 25.18 17.47
CA LYS A 2 48.99 24.58 16.27
C LYS A 2 48.29 23.23 16.51
N LYS A 3 48.87 22.33 17.32
CA LYS A 3 48.24 20.99 17.60
C LYS A 3 46.91 21.05 18.38
N ARG A 4 46.71 22.06 19.22
CA ARG A 4 45.48 22.22 20.02
C ARG A 4 44.34 22.80 19.19
N ILE A 5 44.65 23.62 18.21
CA ILE A 5 43.64 24.20 17.26
C ILE A 5 43.12 23.14 16.33
N THR A 6 44.00 22.25 15.81
CA THR A 6 43.60 21.16 14.92
C THR A 6 42.68 20.14 15.61
N ALA A 7 42.93 19.83 16.88
CA ALA A 7 42.07 18.93 17.67
C ALA A 7 40.70 19.55 17.96
N ALA A 8 40.62 20.86 18.24
CA ALA A 8 39.35 21.55 18.47
C ALA A 8 38.47 21.57 17.20
N VAL A 9 39.05 21.86 16.02
CA VAL A 9 38.31 21.86 14.76
C VAL A 9 37.81 20.46 14.40
N ALA A 10 38.57 19.40 14.65
CA ALA A 10 38.14 18.03 14.41
C ALA A 10 36.97 17.62 15.34
N VAL A 11 36.98 18.02 16.60
CA VAL A 11 35.91 17.72 17.57
C VAL A 11 34.61 18.47 17.19
N PHE A 12 34.70 19.73 16.80
CA PHE A 12 33.54 20.50 16.34
C PHE A 12 32.96 19.95 15.03
N GLY A 13 33.79 19.48 14.10
CA GLY A 13 33.33 18.82 12.86
C GLY A 13 32.60 17.51 13.13
N LEU A 14 33.10 16.69 14.06
CA LEU A 14 32.44 15.43 14.45
C LEU A 14 31.12 15.69 15.17
N LEU A 15 31.06 16.61 16.11
CA LEU A 15 29.83 16.98 16.82
C LEU A 15 28.79 17.59 15.87
N GLY A 16 29.21 18.44 14.95
CA GLY A 16 28.33 19.00 13.92
C GLY A 16 27.77 17.95 12.98
N GLY A 17 28.62 16.98 12.59
CA GLY A 17 28.18 15.83 11.77
C GLY A 17 27.16 14.93 12.49
N ILE A 18 27.40 14.63 13.78
CA ILE A 18 26.46 13.82 14.59
C ILE A 18 25.12 14.57 14.77
N LEU A 19 25.17 15.86 15.08
CA LEU A 19 23.96 16.66 15.23
C LEU A 19 23.19 16.81 13.93
N TYR A 20 23.87 17.00 12.81
CA TYR A 20 23.25 17.06 11.49
C TYR A 20 22.60 15.71 11.12
N PHE A 21 23.29 14.59 11.38
CA PHE A 21 22.78 13.25 11.11
C PHE A 21 21.56 12.93 11.99
N ALA A 22 21.61 13.27 13.27
CA ALA A 22 20.48 13.13 14.18
C ALA A 22 19.29 14.00 13.75
N TYR A 23 19.53 15.25 13.36
CA TYR A 23 18.50 16.14 12.85
C TYR A 23 17.88 15.62 11.55
N ALA A 24 18.68 15.13 10.59
CA ALA A 24 18.23 14.56 9.35
C ALA A 24 17.37 13.29 9.56
N GLN A 25 17.75 12.42 10.49
CA GLN A 25 16.94 11.26 10.88
C GLN A 25 15.61 11.68 11.53
N THR A 26 15.63 12.64 12.44
CA THR A 26 14.41 13.13 13.10
C THR A 26 13.48 13.82 12.09
N ALA A 27 14.04 14.59 11.14
CA ALA A 27 13.26 15.23 10.09
C ALA A 27 12.64 14.20 9.12
N ALA A 28 13.34 13.11 8.83
CA ALA A 28 12.81 12.01 8.02
C ALA A 28 11.65 11.27 8.73
N GLN A 29 11.77 11.04 10.06
CA GLN A 29 10.70 10.45 10.86
C GLN A 29 9.46 11.35 10.99
N ASN A 30 9.65 12.67 11.03
CA ASN A 30 8.53 13.61 11.16
C ASN A 30 7.72 13.79 9.86
N ASN A 31 8.08 13.12 8.78
CA ASN A 31 7.43 13.26 7.48
C ASN A 31 6.80 11.96 6.98
N VAL A 32 6.70 10.94 7.85
CA VAL A 32 6.01 9.69 7.51
C VAL A 32 4.51 9.93 7.51
N LYS A 33 3.86 9.63 6.38
CA LYS A 33 2.40 9.68 6.25
C LYS A 33 1.80 8.39 6.80
N HIS A 34 0.84 8.51 7.70
CA HIS A 34 0.10 7.38 8.24
C HIS A 34 -1.22 7.23 7.51
N PHE A 35 -1.57 6.00 7.19
CA PHE A 35 -2.83 5.63 6.56
C PHE A 35 -3.32 4.28 7.07
N THR A 36 -4.61 4.04 6.92
CA THR A 36 -5.29 2.80 7.30
C THR A 36 -5.66 1.99 6.08
N ALA A 37 -5.56 0.65 6.16
CA ALA A 37 -5.95 -0.23 5.08
C ALA A 37 -6.74 -1.44 5.61
N PHE A 38 -7.95 -1.64 5.13
CA PHE A 38 -8.77 -2.80 5.46
C PHE A 38 -8.64 -3.89 4.41
N PHE A 39 -8.22 -5.05 4.88
CA PHE A 39 -8.13 -6.29 4.10
C PHE A 39 -9.29 -7.21 4.44
N ALA A 40 -10.15 -7.49 3.46
CA ALA A 40 -11.34 -8.32 3.65
C ALA A 40 -11.01 -9.83 3.68
N VAL A 41 -9.95 -10.19 4.37
CA VAL A 41 -9.49 -11.56 4.64
C VAL A 41 -9.04 -11.66 6.09
N GLU A 42 -9.04 -12.87 6.64
CA GLU A 42 -8.51 -13.12 7.98
C GLU A 42 -6.99 -12.86 8.00
N GLY A 43 -6.52 -12.19 9.03
CA GLY A 43 -5.12 -11.85 9.20
C GLY A 43 -4.85 -11.26 10.57
N GLU A 44 -3.58 -10.95 10.82
CA GLU A 44 -3.13 -10.32 12.06
C GLU A 44 -2.35 -9.06 11.72
N SER A 45 -2.63 -7.99 12.46
CA SER A 45 -1.89 -6.74 12.33
C SER A 45 -0.44 -6.92 12.76
N ILE A 46 0.47 -6.34 12.01
CA ILE A 46 1.89 -6.33 12.35
C ILE A 46 2.12 -5.31 13.47
N ASP A 47 2.89 -5.70 14.49
CA ASP A 47 3.26 -4.78 15.58
C ASP A 47 3.91 -3.51 15.00
N GLN A 48 3.43 -2.35 15.41
CA GLN A 48 3.96 -1.05 14.99
C GLN A 48 5.44 -0.87 15.36
N ASN A 49 5.93 -1.63 16.34
CA ASN A 49 7.34 -1.66 16.71
C ASN A 49 8.20 -2.62 15.88
N ASN A 50 7.60 -3.33 14.92
CA ASN A 50 8.34 -4.24 14.04
C ASN A 50 9.40 -3.46 13.22
N ASP A 51 10.65 -3.95 13.26
CA ASP A 51 11.79 -3.26 12.64
C ASP A 51 11.67 -3.19 11.11
N MET A 52 11.08 -4.22 10.47
CA MET A 52 10.86 -4.22 9.02
C MET A 52 9.80 -3.18 8.64
N LYS A 53 8.72 -3.07 9.41
CA LYS A 53 7.69 -2.06 9.21
C LYS A 53 8.26 -0.65 9.31
N LYS A 54 9.06 -0.39 10.34
CA LYS A 54 9.76 0.89 10.51
C LYS A 54 10.70 1.21 9.36
N GLU A 55 11.44 0.20 8.87
CA GLU A 55 12.36 0.41 7.75
C GLU A 55 11.62 0.67 6.43
N ILE A 56 10.49 -0.02 6.19
CA ILE A 56 9.61 0.27 5.05
C ILE A 56 9.09 1.71 5.16
N ALA A 57 8.58 2.11 6.32
CA ALA A 57 8.09 3.47 6.54
C ALA A 57 9.19 4.53 6.31
N ARG A 58 10.41 4.25 6.76
CA ARG A 58 11.57 5.12 6.53
C ARG A 58 11.93 5.24 5.04
N LEU A 59 11.87 4.15 4.28
CA LEU A 59 12.23 4.12 2.86
C LEU A 59 11.15 4.73 1.97
N THR A 60 9.90 4.53 2.32
CA THR A 60 8.75 4.96 1.51
C THR A 60 8.18 6.31 1.94
N GLY A 61 8.44 6.74 3.17
CA GLY A 61 7.78 7.90 3.78
C GLY A 61 6.31 7.65 4.11
N ALA A 62 5.89 6.39 4.18
CA ALA A 62 4.50 6.00 4.45
C ALA A 62 4.44 4.81 5.40
N ASP A 63 3.51 4.84 6.34
CA ASP A 63 3.24 3.79 7.33
C ASP A 63 1.76 3.41 7.28
N CYS A 64 1.49 2.10 7.30
CA CYS A 64 0.15 1.54 7.20
C CYS A 64 -0.29 0.90 8.51
N GLU A 65 -1.50 1.20 8.95
CA GLU A 65 -2.21 0.43 9.95
C GLU A 65 -3.13 -0.57 9.23
N GLU A 66 -2.78 -1.85 9.33
CA GLU A 66 -3.53 -2.94 8.71
C GLU A 66 -4.73 -3.32 9.58
N LEU A 67 -5.93 -3.28 8.99
CA LEU A 67 -7.19 -3.72 9.57
C LEU A 67 -7.62 -5.02 8.87
N TRP A 68 -7.91 -6.07 9.63
CA TRP A 68 -8.23 -7.40 9.12
C TRP A 68 -9.62 -7.86 9.55
N LEU A 69 -10.17 -8.86 8.86
CA LEU A 69 -11.38 -9.53 9.33
C LEU A 69 -11.10 -10.27 10.64
N VAL A 70 -11.94 -10.01 11.63
CA VAL A 70 -11.90 -10.69 12.94
C VAL A 70 -13.28 -11.19 13.29
N GLY A 71 -13.50 -12.49 13.18
CA GLY A 71 -14.71 -13.17 13.65
C GLY A 71 -16.03 -12.76 12.96
N GLN A 72 -15.96 -12.17 11.77
CA GLN A 72 -17.14 -11.77 10.99
C GLN A 72 -16.93 -12.05 9.51
N SER A 73 -18.02 -12.07 8.73
CA SER A 73 -17.91 -12.21 7.28
C SER A 73 -17.47 -10.88 6.62
N LYS A 74 -16.91 -10.98 5.41
CA LYS A 74 -16.59 -9.85 4.57
C LYS A 74 -17.81 -8.91 4.40
N GLU A 75 -18.96 -9.46 4.06
CA GLU A 75 -20.20 -8.72 3.84
C GLU A 75 -20.61 -7.93 5.10
N SER A 76 -20.50 -8.55 6.28
CA SER A 76 -20.82 -7.89 7.55
C SER A 76 -19.88 -6.73 7.82
N ALA A 77 -18.58 -6.91 7.60
CA ALA A 77 -17.59 -5.85 7.78
C ALA A 77 -17.81 -4.68 6.82
N LEU A 78 -18.00 -4.97 5.53
CA LEU A 78 -18.25 -3.92 4.52
C LEU A 78 -19.56 -3.17 4.79
N ASN A 79 -20.63 -3.86 5.16
CA ASN A 79 -21.88 -3.23 5.53
C ASN A 79 -21.73 -2.30 6.74
N SER A 80 -20.88 -2.65 7.72
CA SER A 80 -20.61 -1.79 8.86
C SER A 80 -19.95 -0.48 8.43
N TYR A 81 -18.99 -0.50 7.53
CA TYR A 81 -18.38 0.70 6.94
C TYR A 81 -19.41 1.54 6.16
N ILE A 82 -20.24 0.89 5.34
CA ILE A 82 -21.27 1.58 4.54
C ILE A 82 -22.30 2.27 5.46
N VAL A 83 -22.74 1.60 6.52
CA VAL A 83 -23.73 2.16 7.46
C VAL A 83 -23.15 3.29 8.30
N SER A 84 -21.90 3.17 8.75
CA SER A 84 -21.24 4.23 9.54
C SER A 84 -20.84 5.43 8.70
N GLY A 85 -20.54 5.22 7.41
CA GLY A 85 -19.95 6.25 6.56
C GLY A 85 -18.48 6.58 6.92
N GLU A 86 -17.88 5.81 7.84
CA GLU A 86 -16.48 5.96 8.24
C GLU A 86 -15.66 4.87 7.58
N TYR A 87 -14.77 5.24 6.68
CA TYR A 87 -13.96 4.32 5.88
C TYR A 87 -12.48 4.45 6.22
N PRO A 88 -11.71 3.35 6.16
CA PRO A 88 -10.25 3.44 6.12
C PRO A 88 -9.80 4.11 4.81
N ASP A 89 -8.55 4.59 4.78
CA ASP A 89 -8.00 5.24 3.58
C ASP A 89 -7.95 4.29 2.37
N PHE A 90 -7.65 3.01 2.62
CA PHE A 90 -7.72 1.94 1.63
C PHE A 90 -8.65 0.83 2.12
N ILE A 91 -9.43 0.27 1.21
CA ILE A 91 -10.36 -0.82 1.52
C ILE A 91 -10.36 -1.85 0.39
N SER A 92 -10.42 -3.13 0.72
CA SER A 92 -10.57 -4.20 -0.29
C SER A 92 -11.76 -3.93 -1.18
N GLY A 93 -11.53 -3.86 -2.49
CA GLY A 93 -12.56 -3.53 -3.48
C GLY A 93 -13.74 -4.50 -3.46
N ASP A 94 -14.95 -3.93 -3.52
CA ASP A 94 -16.19 -4.68 -3.58
C ASP A 94 -17.28 -3.87 -4.31
N THR A 95 -18.17 -4.58 -5.00
CA THR A 95 -19.27 -3.94 -5.74
C THR A 95 -20.22 -3.16 -4.81
N SER A 96 -20.45 -3.65 -3.59
CA SER A 96 -21.31 -2.96 -2.63
C SER A 96 -20.77 -1.59 -2.22
N LEU A 97 -19.44 -1.44 -2.11
CA LEU A 97 -18.81 -0.15 -1.84
C LEU A 97 -18.96 0.82 -3.02
N TYR A 98 -18.82 0.30 -4.25
CA TYR A 98 -19.06 1.08 -5.46
C TYR A 98 -20.51 1.56 -5.53
N GLU A 99 -21.47 0.67 -5.32
CA GLU A 99 -22.91 0.99 -5.35
C GLU A 99 -23.29 1.99 -4.24
N ALA A 100 -22.62 1.94 -3.10
CA ALA A 100 -22.79 2.89 -2.00
C ALA A 100 -22.13 4.27 -2.26
N GLY A 101 -21.36 4.41 -3.35
CA GLY A 101 -20.61 5.63 -3.64
C GLY A 101 -19.45 5.89 -2.67
N ALA A 102 -18.92 4.83 -2.06
CA ALA A 102 -17.87 4.90 -1.04
C ALA A 102 -16.44 4.94 -1.62
N LEU A 103 -16.29 4.71 -2.92
CA LEU A 103 -14.99 4.61 -3.59
C LEU A 103 -14.69 5.87 -4.41
N LEU A 104 -13.43 6.26 -4.40
CA LEU A 104 -12.92 7.38 -5.18
C LEU A 104 -12.55 6.91 -6.59
N PRO A 105 -12.91 7.62 -7.68
CA PRO A 105 -12.44 7.31 -9.02
C PRO A 105 -10.94 7.60 -9.14
N LEU A 106 -10.14 6.55 -9.30
CA LEU A 106 -8.67 6.62 -9.28
C LEU A 106 -8.10 7.28 -10.54
N ASP A 107 -8.75 7.08 -11.68
CA ASP A 107 -8.32 7.61 -12.98
C ASP A 107 -8.36 9.14 -13.07
N GLU A 108 -9.09 9.83 -12.21
CA GLU A 108 -9.07 11.29 -12.12
C GLU A 108 -7.75 11.85 -11.57
N TYR A 109 -6.97 11.02 -10.86
CA TYR A 109 -5.71 11.42 -10.20
C TYR A 109 -4.46 10.90 -10.91
N TRP A 110 -4.59 10.14 -11.99
CA TRP A 110 -3.47 9.46 -12.64
C TRP A 110 -2.39 10.37 -13.19
N GLU A 111 -2.74 11.58 -13.57
CA GLU A 111 -1.73 12.55 -14.05
C GLU A 111 -0.75 12.95 -12.95
N ASP A 112 -1.21 12.97 -11.68
CA ASP A 112 -0.37 13.25 -10.53
C ASP A 112 0.42 12.01 -10.06
N TYR A 113 -0.01 10.81 -10.47
CA TYR A 113 0.57 9.52 -10.06
C TYR A 113 0.93 8.61 -11.25
N PRO A 114 1.89 9.00 -12.09
CA PRO A 114 2.23 8.28 -13.32
C PRO A 114 2.69 6.84 -13.08
N ASN A 115 3.26 6.54 -11.91
CA ASN A 115 3.65 5.17 -11.56
C ASN A 115 2.44 4.24 -11.41
N ILE A 116 1.29 4.74 -10.95
CA ILE A 116 0.05 3.98 -10.87
C ILE A 116 -0.53 3.82 -12.28
N LYS A 117 -0.65 4.92 -13.03
CA LYS A 117 -1.15 4.92 -14.40
C LYS A 117 -0.40 3.92 -15.29
N ASN A 118 0.92 3.91 -15.20
CA ASN A 118 1.81 3.08 -16.03
C ASN A 118 1.99 1.65 -15.47
N TYR A 119 1.32 1.30 -14.37
CA TYR A 119 1.40 -0.05 -13.80
C TYR A 119 0.79 -1.10 -14.71
N LEU A 120 -0.28 -0.77 -15.42
CA LEU A 120 -0.94 -1.59 -16.42
C LEU A 120 -0.99 -0.86 -17.76
N THR A 121 -1.18 -1.62 -18.84
CA THR A 121 -1.49 -1.06 -20.14
C THR A 121 -2.92 -0.52 -20.18
N GLU A 122 -3.23 0.37 -21.13
CA GLU A 122 -4.58 0.90 -21.32
C GLU A 122 -5.62 -0.21 -21.50
N GLU A 123 -5.31 -1.23 -22.32
CA GLU A 123 -6.17 -2.39 -22.53
C GLU A 123 -6.45 -3.17 -21.23
N GLN A 124 -5.45 -3.28 -20.37
CA GLN A 124 -5.60 -3.94 -19.07
C GLN A 124 -6.48 -3.11 -18.13
N TRP A 125 -6.28 -1.78 -18.09
CA TRP A 125 -7.10 -0.89 -17.29
C TRP A 125 -8.56 -0.88 -17.72
N GLU A 126 -8.87 -0.96 -19.02
CA GLU A 126 -10.25 -1.02 -19.56
C GLU A 126 -11.06 -2.18 -18.97
N ARG A 127 -10.42 -3.27 -18.57
CA ARG A 127 -11.09 -4.41 -17.91
C ARG A 127 -11.63 -4.08 -16.52
N PHE A 128 -11.10 -3.05 -15.88
CA PHE A 128 -11.51 -2.58 -14.55
C PHE A 128 -12.43 -1.36 -14.59
N ARG A 129 -12.66 -0.82 -15.79
CA ARG A 129 -13.54 0.34 -15.96
C ARG A 129 -15.00 -0.06 -15.69
N ARG A 130 -15.64 0.75 -14.85
CA ARG A 130 -17.04 0.57 -14.48
C ARG A 130 -17.95 1.22 -15.54
N PRO A 131 -19.29 0.94 -15.51
CA PRO A 131 -20.24 1.49 -16.50
C PRO A 131 -20.30 3.01 -16.54
N ASP A 132 -19.94 3.70 -15.48
CA ASP A 132 -19.84 5.16 -15.40
C ASP A 132 -18.58 5.74 -16.07
N GLY A 133 -17.70 4.89 -16.55
CA GLY A 133 -16.48 5.27 -17.26
C GLY A 133 -15.25 5.42 -16.37
N HIS A 134 -15.35 5.14 -15.07
CA HIS A 134 -14.25 5.32 -14.11
C HIS A 134 -13.68 4.00 -13.57
N ILE A 135 -12.50 4.08 -12.98
CA ILE A 135 -11.78 2.97 -12.35
C ILE A 135 -11.66 3.27 -10.85
N TYR A 136 -12.08 2.33 -10.01
CA TYR A 136 -12.19 2.51 -8.56
C TYR A 136 -11.27 1.61 -7.74
N TRP A 137 -10.62 0.62 -8.35
CA TRP A 137 -9.68 -0.26 -7.67
C TRP A 137 -8.54 -0.72 -8.56
N ILE A 138 -7.45 -1.04 -7.90
CA ILE A 138 -6.25 -1.59 -8.52
C ILE A 138 -6.25 -3.10 -8.23
N PRO A 139 -6.10 -3.96 -9.23
CA PRO A 139 -6.04 -5.40 -9.03
C PRO A 139 -4.80 -5.80 -8.24
N GLN A 140 -4.96 -6.74 -7.30
CA GLN A 140 -3.87 -7.20 -6.45
C GLN A 140 -3.12 -8.39 -7.06
N PHE A 141 -3.85 -9.35 -7.63
CA PHE A 141 -3.29 -10.62 -8.10
C PHE A 141 -3.58 -10.88 -9.56
N GLY A 142 -2.66 -11.58 -10.21
CA GLY A 142 -2.83 -12.09 -11.58
C GLY A 142 -2.74 -11.03 -12.67
N VAL A 143 -2.46 -9.79 -12.30
CA VAL A 143 -2.12 -8.76 -13.27
C VAL A 143 -0.64 -8.48 -13.13
N THR A 144 0.08 -8.95 -14.06
CA THR A 144 1.51 -8.86 -14.09
C THR A 144 1.91 -7.97 -15.24
N HIS A 145 3.00 -7.28 -15.07
CA HIS A 145 3.54 -6.40 -16.05
C HIS A 145 3.86 -7.15 -17.35
N GLY A 146 3.14 -6.85 -18.44
CA GLY A 146 3.53 -7.12 -19.78
C GLY A 146 3.72 -8.59 -20.14
N GLU A 147 4.54 -8.81 -21.15
CA GLU A 147 4.79 -10.09 -21.82
C GLU A 147 5.63 -11.07 -21.01
N ASP A 148 6.21 -10.64 -19.87
CA ASP A 148 7.17 -11.41 -19.07
C ASP A 148 6.53 -12.29 -17.98
N VAL A 149 5.20 -12.44 -17.97
CA VAL A 149 4.56 -13.31 -17.01
C VAL A 149 4.49 -14.72 -17.51
N GLU A 150 5.53 -15.47 -17.21
CA GLU A 150 5.33 -16.89 -16.96
C GLU A 150 4.31 -17.00 -15.84
N VAL A 151 3.16 -17.62 -16.14
CA VAL A 151 2.15 -17.97 -15.15
C VAL A 151 2.79 -19.00 -14.21
N THR A 152 3.53 -18.50 -13.24
CA THR A 152 3.93 -19.32 -12.10
C THR A 152 2.66 -19.58 -11.33
N HIS A 153 2.18 -20.81 -11.41
CA HIS A 153 1.00 -21.25 -10.68
C HIS A 153 1.21 -20.94 -9.20
N SER A 154 0.44 -20.02 -8.67
CA SER A 154 0.37 -19.74 -7.23
C SER A 154 -0.26 -20.88 -6.42
N GLY A 155 -0.63 -21.97 -7.07
CA GLY A 155 -1.40 -23.05 -6.48
C GLY A 155 -2.92 -22.81 -6.51
N GLU A 156 -3.34 -21.63 -6.87
CA GLU A 156 -4.75 -21.27 -7.05
C GLU A 156 -5.20 -21.60 -8.47
N ALA A 157 -5.98 -22.66 -8.62
CA ALA A 157 -6.50 -23.09 -9.90
C ALA A 157 -7.84 -23.83 -9.74
N PHE A 158 -8.67 -23.77 -10.77
CA PHE A 158 -9.84 -24.66 -10.85
C PHE A 158 -9.39 -26.06 -11.24
N TRP A 159 -9.66 -27.02 -10.38
CA TRP A 159 -9.36 -28.43 -10.62
C TRP A 159 -10.60 -29.14 -11.17
N ILE A 160 -10.50 -29.64 -12.41
CA ILE A 160 -11.58 -30.42 -13.02
C ILE A 160 -11.19 -31.90 -12.95
N GLN A 161 -12.08 -32.72 -12.39
CA GLN A 161 -11.86 -34.19 -12.35
C GLN A 161 -11.88 -34.74 -13.77
N THR A 162 -10.92 -35.55 -14.14
CA THR A 162 -10.78 -36.16 -15.47
C THR A 162 -12.06 -36.90 -15.94
N ARG A 163 -12.87 -37.44 -15.03
CA ARG A 163 -14.15 -38.06 -15.34
C ARG A 163 -15.20 -37.12 -15.89
N VAL A 164 -15.06 -35.80 -15.64
CA VAL A 164 -16.00 -34.76 -16.11
C VAL A 164 -15.64 -34.29 -17.53
N LEU A 165 -14.39 -34.54 -17.94
CA LEU A 165 -13.90 -34.20 -19.28
C LEU A 165 -14.14 -35.29 -20.32
N LYS A 166 -14.69 -36.45 -19.94
CA LYS A 166 -15.09 -37.56 -20.81
C LYS A 166 -16.58 -37.53 -21.04
#